data_7813e44fe0e96f4c76d519bc683a8299
#
_entry.id   7813e44fe0e96f4c76d519bc683a8299
#
_cell.length_a   1.000
_cell.length_b   1.000
_cell.length_c   1.000
_cell.angle_alpha   90.00
_cell.angle_beta   90.00
_cell.angle_gamma   90.00
#
_symmetry.space_group_name_H-M   'P 1'
#
loop_
_entity.id
_entity.type
_entity.pdbx_description
1 polymer ?
#
loop_
_entity_poly.entity_id
_entity_poly.type
_entity_poly.pdbx_seq_one_letter_code
_entity_poly.pdbx_strand_id
1 'polypeptide(L)'
;MKHKHRKTVDHVDRGDVRQGYQPTLTPANAPLRELSVGRIRLDRKGVAKYAGETGGNEVLLHILVGQCTIQASGRWGRQTFKQLGERVDVFSGLPTSLVLGPRTTYTITPVTRTVDIAVASLPVGRAGRSIPTAIRPQDVQVHTIGEGHYVRTVREVLGGEGPAVRLRAGETLNPTGLWSSWPHHDFDANVKLAPQFEEVFLYFTKPRGGWGLQRRHGLYSSLQQVDDVIVVKNGDAAILPLGEHPVVAGVDSQVLYIWFYMSPIPKTYSKWAEDLGGYA
;
A
#
# COMPACT_ATOMS: atom_id res chain seq x y z
N MET A 1 33.25 18.14 -11.19
CA MET A 1 32.18 17.86 -10.19
C MET A 1 31.85 16.38 -10.26
N LYS A 2 32.17 15.59 -9.22
CA LYS A 2 31.80 14.17 -9.15
C LYS A 2 30.34 14.10 -8.74
N HIS A 3 29.44 13.80 -9.67
CA HIS A 3 28.07 13.41 -9.32
C HIS A 3 28.14 12.12 -8.50
N LYS A 4 27.90 12.23 -7.20
CA LYS A 4 27.61 11.07 -6.36
C LYS A 4 26.27 10.50 -6.88
N HIS A 5 26.33 9.41 -7.65
CA HIS A 5 25.14 8.61 -7.91
C HIS A 5 24.59 8.16 -6.55
N ARG A 6 23.50 8.78 -6.10
CA ARG A 6 22.70 8.22 -5.01
C ARG A 6 22.21 6.87 -5.51
N LYS A 7 22.60 5.77 -4.85
CA LYS A 7 22.03 4.46 -5.12
C LYS A 7 20.53 4.58 -4.89
N THR A 8 19.74 4.49 -5.93
CA THR A 8 18.28 4.35 -5.84
C THR A 8 17.99 2.99 -5.24
N VAL A 9 17.15 2.97 -4.23
CA VAL A 9 16.73 1.76 -3.52
C VAL A 9 15.37 1.36 -4.06
N ASP A 10 15.24 0.17 -4.58
CA ASP A 10 13.99 -0.40 -5.09
C ASP A 10 13.40 -1.49 -4.17
N HIS A 11 14.17 -1.91 -3.18
CA HIS A 11 13.76 -2.80 -2.10
C HIS A 11 14.37 -2.32 -0.78
N VAL A 12 13.57 -2.27 0.26
CA VAL A 12 13.97 -1.84 1.61
C VAL A 12 13.68 -2.95 2.60
N ASP A 13 14.74 -3.47 3.22
CA ASP A 13 14.67 -4.31 4.40
C ASP A 13 14.51 -3.41 5.64
N ARG A 14 13.34 -3.44 6.29
CA ARG A 14 13.06 -2.64 7.48
C ARG A 14 12.40 -3.48 8.57
N GLY A 15 13.22 -4.11 9.39
CA GLY A 15 12.76 -4.89 10.55
C GLY A 15 11.91 -4.08 11.53
N ASP A 16 12.40 -2.95 12.05
CA ASP A 16 11.70 -2.12 13.03
C ASP A 16 11.53 -0.66 12.59
N VAL A 17 10.28 -0.20 12.60
CA VAL A 17 9.92 1.19 12.32
C VAL A 17 10.12 2.02 13.59
N ARG A 18 10.88 3.10 13.49
CA ARG A 18 11.05 4.09 14.58
C ARG A 18 9.74 4.84 14.81
N GLN A 19 9.60 5.51 15.95
CA GLN A 19 8.43 6.33 16.24
C GLN A 19 8.38 7.58 15.35
N GLY A 20 7.17 8.04 15.06
CA GLY A 20 6.90 9.14 14.13
C GLY A 20 6.75 8.65 12.69
N TYR A 21 6.74 9.59 11.75
CA TYR A 21 6.69 9.31 10.33
C TYR A 21 8.06 8.94 9.77
N GLN A 22 8.09 7.92 8.95
CA GLN A 22 9.29 7.50 8.23
C GLN A 22 8.93 7.24 6.75
N PRO A 23 9.56 7.95 5.81
CA PRO A 23 9.47 7.62 4.40
C PRO A 23 10.14 6.26 4.16
N THR A 24 9.50 5.42 3.36
CA THR A 24 10.02 4.10 2.99
C THR A 24 10.52 4.12 1.55
N LEU A 25 9.63 4.21 0.59
CA LEU A 25 9.93 4.33 -0.84
C LEU A 25 9.22 5.55 -1.39
N THR A 26 9.99 6.49 -1.93
CA THR A 26 9.51 7.79 -2.41
C THR A 26 10.32 8.22 -3.63
N PRO A 27 9.85 9.19 -4.43
CA PRO A 27 10.65 9.74 -5.53
C PRO A 27 12.02 10.29 -5.13
N ALA A 28 12.21 10.60 -3.84
CA ALA A 28 13.49 11.12 -3.34
C ALA A 28 14.56 10.02 -3.14
N ASN A 29 14.16 8.76 -2.95
CA ASN A 29 15.08 7.66 -2.61
C ASN A 29 14.91 6.40 -3.47
N ALA A 30 13.94 6.38 -4.37
CA ALA A 30 13.54 5.21 -5.14
C ALA A 30 13.26 5.59 -6.60
N PRO A 31 13.24 4.64 -7.57
CA PRO A 31 12.90 4.90 -8.96
C PRO A 31 11.38 5.08 -9.17
N LEU A 32 10.76 5.88 -8.32
CA LEU A 32 9.38 6.34 -8.39
C LEU A 32 9.35 7.79 -8.88
N ARG A 33 8.27 8.20 -9.50
CA ARG A 33 8.05 9.56 -10.01
C ARG A 33 7.09 10.35 -9.15
N GLU A 34 6.04 9.68 -8.66
CA GLU A 34 4.93 10.34 -7.98
C GLU A 34 4.50 9.63 -6.68
N LEU A 35 4.41 8.31 -6.68
CA LEU A 35 3.95 7.54 -5.53
C LEU A 35 4.97 7.62 -4.38
N SER A 36 4.47 7.91 -3.19
CA SER A 36 5.27 7.87 -1.96
C SER A 36 4.62 6.94 -0.96
N VAL A 37 5.39 6.04 -0.39
CA VAL A 37 4.96 5.13 0.67
C VAL A 37 5.84 5.31 1.89
N GLY A 38 5.22 5.35 3.06
CA GLY A 38 5.90 5.49 4.35
C GLY A 38 5.10 4.84 5.46
N ARG A 39 5.58 5.01 6.69
CA ARG A 39 4.91 4.50 7.89
C ARG A 39 4.90 5.55 9.01
N ILE A 40 3.81 5.56 9.78
CA ILE A 40 3.70 6.30 11.04
C ILE A 40 3.55 5.28 12.15
N ARG A 41 4.47 5.33 13.13
CA ARG A 41 4.34 4.55 14.36
C ARG A 41 4.27 5.46 15.56
N LEU A 42 3.25 5.27 16.38
CA LEU A 42 3.02 6.03 17.59
C LEU A 42 2.97 5.09 18.80
N ASP A 43 3.58 5.50 19.90
CA ASP A 43 3.45 4.85 21.20
C ASP A 43 3.03 5.90 22.22
N ARG A 44 1.96 5.67 22.96
CA ARG A 44 1.42 6.62 23.95
C ARG A 44 2.42 7.01 25.04
N LYS A 45 3.45 6.20 25.28
CA LYS A 45 4.53 6.51 26.25
C LYS A 45 5.66 7.35 25.64
N GLY A 46 5.73 7.45 24.31
CA GLY A 46 6.75 8.21 23.59
C GLY A 46 6.12 9.31 22.73
N VAL A 47 5.98 9.07 21.41
CA VAL A 47 5.33 10.01 20.50
C VAL A 47 3.81 9.86 20.59
N ALA A 48 3.17 10.65 21.44
CA ALA A 48 1.75 10.57 21.76
C ALA A 48 0.84 11.19 20.68
N LYS A 49 1.40 11.93 19.69
CA LYS A 49 0.64 12.56 18.59
C LYS A 49 1.53 12.71 17.37
N TYR A 50 0.92 12.64 16.21
CA TYR A 50 1.53 13.01 14.95
C TYR A 50 0.66 14.02 14.22
N ALA A 51 1.25 15.10 13.75
CA ALA A 51 0.59 16.09 12.90
C ALA A 51 1.20 16.07 11.50
N GLY A 52 0.35 16.10 10.49
CA GLY A 52 0.75 16.08 9.09
C GLY A 52 -0.16 16.94 8.23
N GLU A 53 0.28 17.12 6.99
CA GLU A 53 -0.49 17.80 5.95
C GLU A 53 -0.36 17.06 4.62
N THR A 54 -1.38 17.13 3.79
CA THR A 54 -1.39 16.43 2.50
C THR A 54 -0.77 17.25 1.36
N GLY A 55 -0.61 18.55 1.52
CA GLY A 55 -0.18 19.42 0.42
C GLY A 55 -1.10 19.29 -0.81
N GLY A 56 -0.52 19.04 -1.97
CA GLY A 56 -1.24 18.81 -3.23
C GLY A 56 -1.66 17.34 -3.48
N ASN A 57 -1.47 16.46 -2.49
CA ASN A 57 -1.65 15.03 -2.63
C ASN A 57 -2.99 14.53 -2.08
N GLU A 58 -3.48 13.44 -2.62
CA GLU A 58 -4.33 12.53 -1.86
C GLU A 58 -3.46 11.61 -1.02
N VAL A 59 -3.91 11.30 0.19
CA VAL A 59 -3.17 10.50 1.17
C VAL A 59 -4.07 9.41 1.72
N LEU A 60 -3.60 8.18 1.71
CA LEU A 60 -4.23 7.07 2.41
C LEU A 60 -3.47 6.79 3.71
N LEU A 61 -4.19 6.83 4.81
CA LEU A 61 -3.74 6.35 6.11
C LEU A 61 -4.34 4.97 6.33
N HIS A 62 -3.55 3.91 6.15
CA HIS A 62 -3.98 2.52 6.25
C HIS A 62 -3.50 1.93 7.59
N ILE A 63 -4.43 1.67 8.51
CA ILE A 63 -4.11 1.28 9.89
C ILE A 63 -3.75 -0.21 9.93
N LEU A 64 -2.50 -0.48 10.26
CA LEU A 64 -1.92 -1.82 10.35
C LEU A 64 -2.23 -2.47 11.70
N VAL A 65 -2.06 -1.70 12.77
CA VAL A 65 -2.16 -2.17 14.16
C VAL A 65 -2.73 -1.08 15.04
N GLY A 66 -3.60 -1.46 15.95
CA GLY A 66 -4.10 -0.60 17.02
C GLY A 66 -5.25 0.30 16.59
N GLN A 67 -5.55 1.25 17.47
CA GLN A 67 -6.68 2.16 17.32
C GLN A 67 -6.26 3.60 17.59
N CYS A 68 -6.74 4.54 16.78
CA CYS A 68 -6.45 5.96 16.92
C CYS A 68 -7.68 6.85 16.70
N THR A 69 -7.56 8.11 17.10
CA THR A 69 -8.45 9.19 16.71
C THR A 69 -7.71 10.09 15.73
N ILE A 70 -8.32 10.40 14.60
CA ILE A 70 -7.77 11.31 13.58
C ILE A 70 -8.68 12.53 13.47
N GLN A 71 -8.11 13.72 13.68
CA GLN A 71 -8.76 14.99 13.40
C GLN A 71 -8.22 15.51 12.08
N ALA A 72 -9.08 15.85 11.16
CA ALA A 72 -8.73 16.41 9.87
C ALA A 72 -9.43 17.75 9.67
N SER A 73 -8.74 18.71 9.03
CA SER A 73 -9.24 20.03 8.76
C SER A 73 -8.81 20.51 7.38
N GLY A 74 -9.69 21.21 6.70
CA GLY A 74 -9.46 21.80 5.38
C GLY A 74 -10.47 22.89 5.08
N ARG A 75 -10.55 23.38 3.83
CA ARG A 75 -11.54 24.38 3.44
C ARG A 75 -12.99 23.91 3.60
N TRP A 76 -13.20 22.59 3.65
CA TRP A 76 -14.49 21.92 3.88
C TRP A 76 -14.90 21.91 5.37
N GLY A 77 -14.05 22.43 6.28
CA GLY A 77 -14.30 22.45 7.72
C GLY A 77 -13.35 21.52 8.51
N ARG A 78 -13.87 20.99 9.63
CA ARG A 78 -13.15 20.06 10.51
C ARG A 78 -13.98 18.82 10.75
N GLN A 79 -13.36 17.66 10.75
CA GLN A 79 -13.98 16.39 11.06
C GLN A 79 -13.08 15.57 12.00
N THR A 80 -13.71 14.83 12.92
CA THR A 80 -13.02 13.94 13.85
C THR A 80 -13.50 12.51 13.64
N PHE A 81 -12.57 11.64 13.31
CA PHE A 81 -12.77 10.21 13.18
C PHE A 81 -12.28 9.54 14.45
N LYS A 82 -13.21 9.08 15.27
CA LYS A 82 -12.90 8.41 16.54
C LYS A 82 -12.75 6.92 16.32
N GLN A 83 -11.87 6.28 17.09
CA GLN A 83 -11.72 4.83 17.18
C GLN A 83 -11.51 4.17 15.81
N LEU A 84 -10.63 4.76 14.98
CA LEU A 84 -10.22 4.13 13.72
C LEU A 84 -9.21 3.02 14.00
N GLY A 85 -9.43 1.85 13.38
CA GLY A 85 -8.64 0.65 13.58
C GLY A 85 -9.12 -0.18 14.77
N GLU A 86 -8.92 -1.49 14.68
CA GLU A 86 -9.35 -2.43 15.73
C GLU A 86 -8.48 -3.68 15.81
N ARG A 87 -7.69 -3.96 14.76
CA ARG A 87 -6.90 -5.18 14.68
C ARG A 87 -5.59 -5.11 15.46
N VAL A 88 -5.18 -6.25 16.01
CA VAL A 88 -3.94 -6.38 16.78
C VAL A 88 -2.73 -6.62 15.89
N ASP A 89 -2.94 -7.14 14.69
CA ASP A 89 -1.96 -7.31 13.62
C ASP A 89 -2.66 -7.34 12.26
N VAL A 90 -1.90 -7.31 11.17
CA VAL A 90 -2.43 -7.31 9.80
C VAL A 90 -3.11 -8.62 9.39
N PHE A 91 -2.85 -9.71 10.11
CA PHE A 91 -3.47 -11.02 9.87
C PHE A 91 -4.81 -11.17 10.60
N SER A 92 -5.10 -10.31 11.59
CA SER A 92 -6.30 -10.38 12.42
C SER A 92 -7.35 -9.36 11.96
N GLY A 93 -8.39 -9.83 11.28
CA GLY A 93 -9.51 -8.99 10.82
C GLY A 93 -9.21 -8.17 9.57
N LEU A 94 -10.19 -7.34 9.18
CA LEU A 94 -10.12 -6.47 8.02
C LEU A 94 -9.53 -5.10 8.37
N PRO A 95 -8.90 -4.41 7.41
CA PRO A 95 -8.29 -3.12 7.66
C PRO A 95 -9.30 -2.00 7.86
N THR A 96 -8.85 -0.95 8.54
CA THR A 96 -9.50 0.37 8.54
C THR A 96 -8.55 1.36 7.90
N SER A 97 -9.07 2.24 7.06
CA SER A 97 -8.29 3.26 6.37
C SER A 97 -9.00 4.62 6.38
N LEU A 98 -8.23 5.69 6.20
CA LEU A 98 -8.75 7.04 6.01
C LEU A 98 -8.11 7.67 4.78
N VAL A 99 -8.93 8.05 3.81
CA VAL A 99 -8.51 8.84 2.65
C VAL A 99 -8.62 10.31 2.98
N LEU A 100 -7.55 11.05 2.75
CA LEU A 100 -7.47 12.49 2.91
C LEU A 100 -7.22 13.13 1.55
N GLY A 101 -8.02 14.12 1.19
CA GLY A 101 -7.81 14.89 -0.03
C GLY A 101 -6.72 15.96 0.12
N PRO A 102 -6.38 16.65 -0.98
CA PRO A 102 -5.38 17.71 -0.97
C PRO A 102 -5.76 18.87 -0.04
N ARG A 103 -4.74 19.58 0.46
CA ARG A 103 -4.87 20.74 1.35
C ARG A 103 -5.62 20.42 2.64
N THR A 104 -5.38 19.23 3.18
CA THR A 104 -5.90 18.77 4.47
C THR A 104 -4.77 18.72 5.49
N THR A 105 -4.96 19.36 6.64
CA THR A 105 -4.13 19.15 7.83
C THR A 105 -4.79 18.09 8.70
N TYR A 106 -3.97 17.25 9.36
CA TYR A 106 -4.51 16.19 10.21
C TYR A 106 -3.63 15.92 11.42
N THR A 107 -4.26 15.42 12.48
CA THR A 107 -3.58 15.00 13.71
C THR A 107 -4.04 13.62 14.10
N ILE A 108 -3.10 12.71 14.32
CA ILE A 108 -3.33 11.33 14.76
C ILE A 108 -3.00 11.24 16.24
N THR A 109 -3.94 10.75 17.04
CA THR A 109 -3.76 10.50 18.47
C THR A 109 -4.06 9.02 18.75
N PRO A 110 -3.10 8.24 19.27
CA PRO A 110 -3.33 6.83 19.57
C PRO A 110 -4.34 6.66 20.70
N VAL A 111 -5.27 5.73 20.53
CA VAL A 111 -6.21 5.25 21.56
C VAL A 111 -5.60 4.04 22.27
N THR A 112 -5.12 3.05 21.52
CA THR A 112 -4.34 1.93 22.05
C THR A 112 -2.92 2.35 22.40
N ARG A 113 -2.17 1.49 23.09
CA ARG A 113 -0.77 1.77 23.45
C ARG A 113 0.09 2.08 22.22
N THR A 114 0.00 1.25 21.21
CA THR A 114 0.74 1.39 19.96
C THR A 114 -0.22 1.49 18.80
N VAL A 115 0.11 2.35 17.84
CA VAL A 115 -0.57 2.46 16.55
C VAL A 115 0.49 2.44 15.46
N ASP A 116 0.24 1.64 14.42
CA ASP A 116 1.09 1.54 13.25
C ASP A 116 0.24 1.75 12.00
N ILE A 117 0.66 2.65 11.12
CA ILE A 117 -0.12 3.10 9.96
C ILE A 117 0.81 3.11 8.74
N ALA A 118 0.42 2.41 7.68
CA ALA A 118 1.04 2.62 6.37
C ALA A 118 0.44 3.89 5.74
N VAL A 119 1.29 4.67 5.10
CA VAL A 119 0.92 5.93 4.46
C VAL A 119 1.28 5.83 2.99
N ALA A 120 0.29 5.98 2.11
CA ALA A 120 0.53 6.16 0.69
C ALA A 120 0.08 7.55 0.28
N SER A 121 0.84 8.24 -0.56
CA SER A 121 0.47 9.56 -1.07
C SER A 121 0.82 9.72 -2.55
N LEU A 122 -0.06 10.43 -3.25
CA LEU A 122 0.02 10.63 -4.69
C LEU A 122 -0.48 12.01 -5.08
N PRO A 123 0.23 12.78 -5.92
CA PRO A 123 -0.24 14.09 -6.41
C PRO A 123 -1.53 13.96 -7.23
N VAL A 124 -2.52 14.79 -6.93
CA VAL A 124 -3.82 14.80 -7.64
C VAL A 124 -4.20 16.17 -8.22
N GLY A 125 -3.40 17.19 -7.94
CA GLY A 125 -3.63 18.52 -8.44
C GLY A 125 -5.02 19.07 -8.08
N ARG A 126 -5.76 19.59 -9.07
CA ARG A 126 -7.11 20.15 -8.88
C ARG A 126 -8.22 19.10 -8.84
N ALA A 127 -7.96 17.89 -9.31
CA ALA A 127 -8.94 16.80 -9.41
C ALA A 127 -9.24 16.14 -8.05
N GLY A 128 -8.43 16.39 -7.02
CA GLY A 128 -8.55 15.74 -5.73
C GLY A 128 -9.85 16.06 -5.01
N ARG A 129 -10.53 15.02 -4.51
CA ARG A 129 -11.66 15.17 -3.58
C ARG A 129 -11.13 15.70 -2.25
N SER A 130 -11.80 16.70 -1.67
CA SER A 130 -11.28 17.37 -0.47
C SER A 130 -11.82 16.75 0.83
N ILE A 131 -12.99 16.08 0.81
CA ILE A 131 -13.65 15.58 2.02
C ILE A 131 -13.01 14.25 2.44
N PRO A 132 -12.50 14.15 3.67
CA PRO A 132 -11.97 12.90 4.20
C PRO A 132 -13.04 11.80 4.23
N THR A 133 -12.63 10.58 3.88
CA THR A 133 -13.52 9.42 3.87
C THR A 133 -12.88 8.26 4.61
N ALA A 134 -13.53 7.77 5.65
CA ALA A 134 -13.10 6.55 6.35
C ALA A 134 -13.64 5.34 5.59
N ILE A 135 -12.79 4.32 5.45
CA ILE A 135 -13.10 2.98 4.95
C ILE A 135 -12.95 2.05 6.14
N ARG A 136 -14.06 1.50 6.59
CA ARG A 136 -14.13 0.62 7.76
C ARG A 136 -14.12 -0.84 7.33
N PRO A 137 -13.93 -1.81 8.23
CA PRO A 137 -13.94 -3.23 7.90
C PRO A 137 -15.13 -3.69 7.05
N GLN A 138 -16.32 -3.17 7.32
CA GLN A 138 -17.54 -3.51 6.56
C GLN A 138 -17.57 -2.93 5.13
N ASP A 139 -16.74 -1.95 4.83
CA ASP A 139 -16.65 -1.33 3.50
C ASP A 139 -15.60 -2.02 2.62
N VAL A 140 -14.80 -2.92 3.20
CA VAL A 140 -13.74 -3.65 2.50
C VAL A 140 -14.33 -4.83 1.74
N GLN A 141 -14.10 -4.88 0.44
CA GLN A 141 -14.50 -6.03 -0.37
C GLN A 141 -13.47 -7.15 -0.22
N VAL A 142 -13.96 -8.39 -0.01
CA VAL A 142 -13.09 -9.55 0.20
C VAL A 142 -13.35 -10.58 -0.89
N HIS A 143 -12.30 -10.95 -1.60
CA HIS A 143 -12.36 -11.91 -2.71
C HIS A 143 -11.39 -13.06 -2.45
N THR A 144 -11.82 -14.29 -2.71
CA THR A 144 -10.91 -15.43 -2.87
C THR A 144 -10.66 -15.59 -4.37
N ILE A 145 -9.41 -15.49 -4.78
CA ILE A 145 -9.01 -15.45 -6.20
C ILE A 145 -8.03 -16.57 -6.48
N GLY A 146 -8.16 -17.17 -7.67
CA GLY A 146 -7.31 -18.24 -8.17
C GLY A 146 -7.74 -19.61 -7.67
N GLU A 147 -7.00 -20.63 -8.08
CA GLU A 147 -7.22 -22.03 -7.75
C GLU A 147 -5.88 -22.75 -7.48
N GLY A 148 -5.94 -23.98 -6.94
CA GLY A 148 -4.77 -24.81 -6.71
C GLY A 148 -3.63 -24.07 -6.00
N HIS A 149 -2.51 -23.87 -6.68
CA HIS A 149 -1.30 -23.31 -6.10
C HIS A 149 -1.27 -21.77 -6.03
N TYR A 150 -2.28 -21.08 -6.56
CA TYR A 150 -2.33 -19.60 -6.57
C TYR A 150 -3.62 -19.04 -5.96
N VAL A 151 -4.24 -19.78 -5.05
CA VAL A 151 -5.37 -19.28 -4.26
C VAL A 151 -4.86 -18.28 -3.23
N ARG A 152 -5.48 -17.10 -3.20
CA ARG A 152 -5.20 -16.04 -2.23
C ARG A 152 -6.48 -15.31 -1.84
N THR A 153 -6.42 -14.61 -0.70
CA THR A 153 -7.48 -13.70 -0.28
C THR A 153 -7.07 -12.28 -0.58
N VAL A 154 -7.88 -11.57 -1.37
CA VAL A 154 -7.71 -10.14 -1.67
C VAL A 154 -8.73 -9.34 -0.87
N ARG A 155 -8.27 -8.29 -0.18
CA ARG A 155 -9.06 -7.33 0.58
C ARG A 155 -8.94 -5.98 -0.09
N GLU A 156 -9.89 -5.63 -0.95
CA GLU A 156 -9.89 -4.37 -1.68
C GLU A 156 -10.34 -3.23 -0.77
N VAL A 157 -9.45 -2.24 -0.58
CA VAL A 157 -9.68 -1.06 0.26
C VAL A 157 -10.05 0.15 -0.60
N LEU A 158 -9.30 0.40 -1.65
CA LEU A 158 -9.53 1.48 -2.61
C LEU A 158 -9.59 0.91 -4.04
N GLY A 159 -10.79 0.57 -4.46
CA GLY A 159 -11.08 0.16 -5.83
C GLY A 159 -11.33 1.33 -6.78
N GLY A 160 -11.78 0.99 -7.99
CA GLY A 160 -11.99 1.97 -9.07
C GLY A 160 -12.99 3.07 -8.78
N GLU A 161 -14.03 2.79 -8.00
CA GLU A 161 -15.09 3.74 -7.63
C GLU A 161 -14.93 4.34 -6.22
N GLY A 162 -13.81 4.06 -5.59
CA GLY A 162 -13.49 4.53 -4.24
C GLY A 162 -13.35 6.06 -4.12
N PRO A 163 -13.12 6.56 -2.89
CA PRO A 163 -13.00 7.98 -2.61
C PRO A 163 -11.69 8.62 -3.13
N ALA A 164 -10.70 7.83 -3.52
CA ALA A 164 -9.45 8.31 -4.09
C ALA A 164 -9.57 8.49 -5.62
N VAL A 165 -8.84 9.46 -6.16
CA VAL A 165 -8.86 9.76 -7.61
C VAL A 165 -7.91 8.86 -8.37
N ARG A 166 -6.66 8.74 -7.92
CA ARG A 166 -5.59 8.03 -8.61
C ARG A 166 -5.05 6.84 -7.83
N LEU A 167 -5.05 6.92 -6.49
CA LEU A 167 -4.51 5.88 -5.62
C LEU A 167 -5.46 4.69 -5.55
N ARG A 168 -4.87 3.50 -5.65
CA ARG A 168 -5.54 2.22 -5.39
C ARG A 168 -4.79 1.50 -4.29
N ALA A 169 -5.51 0.75 -3.45
CA ALA A 169 -4.89 0.06 -2.32
C ALA A 169 -5.72 -1.12 -1.83
N GLY A 170 -5.03 -2.12 -1.32
CA GLY A 170 -5.64 -3.27 -0.65
C GLY A 170 -4.59 -4.17 -0.03
N GLU A 171 -5.04 -5.30 0.42
CA GLU A 171 -4.20 -6.34 1.02
C GLU A 171 -4.41 -7.65 0.27
N THR A 172 -3.33 -8.40 0.10
CA THR A 172 -3.40 -9.79 -0.37
C THR A 172 -2.76 -10.70 0.65
N LEU A 173 -3.51 -11.70 1.10
CA LEU A 173 -3.03 -12.75 1.99
C LEU A 173 -2.75 -14.00 1.17
N ASN A 174 -1.48 -14.39 1.13
CA ASN A 174 -1.03 -15.66 0.58
C ASN A 174 -0.96 -16.69 1.68
N PRO A 175 -1.68 -17.81 1.56
CA PRO A 175 -1.45 -18.97 2.38
C PRO A 175 -0.03 -19.54 2.21
N THR A 176 0.40 -20.31 3.18
CA THR A 176 1.71 -20.97 3.20
C THR A 176 1.98 -21.75 1.90
N GLY A 177 3.12 -21.47 1.26
CA GLY A 177 3.56 -22.15 0.04
C GLY A 177 2.80 -21.78 -1.24
N LEU A 178 1.81 -20.90 -1.17
CA LEU A 178 0.99 -20.55 -2.33
C LEU A 178 1.45 -19.25 -2.98
N TRP A 179 1.09 -19.11 -4.26
CA TRP A 179 1.40 -17.97 -5.11
C TRP A 179 0.27 -16.95 -5.13
N SER A 180 0.60 -15.71 -5.49
CA SER A 180 -0.33 -14.64 -5.85
C SER A 180 0.25 -13.73 -6.92
N SER A 181 -0.48 -12.68 -7.30
CA SER A 181 -0.15 -11.78 -8.41
C SER A 181 0.16 -12.57 -9.70
N TRP A 182 -0.62 -13.64 -9.92
CA TRP A 182 -0.61 -14.47 -11.09
C TRP A 182 -2.06 -14.82 -11.47
N PRO A 183 -2.44 -14.83 -12.76
CA PRO A 183 -1.69 -14.26 -13.87
C PRO A 183 -1.45 -12.74 -13.70
N HIS A 184 -0.56 -12.17 -14.53
CA HIS A 184 -0.33 -10.72 -14.56
C HIS A 184 -1.58 -9.98 -15.06
N HIS A 185 -1.66 -8.67 -14.83
CA HIS A 185 -2.78 -7.87 -15.29
C HIS A 185 -2.73 -7.70 -16.83
N ASP A 186 -3.87 -7.59 -17.48
CA ASP A 186 -3.95 -7.42 -18.95
C ASP A 186 -3.15 -6.21 -19.45
N PHE A 187 -3.10 -5.14 -18.67
CA PHE A 187 -2.36 -3.94 -19.05
C PHE A 187 -0.84 -4.07 -18.88
N ASP A 188 -0.35 -5.07 -18.15
CA ASP A 188 1.09 -5.28 -17.90
C ASP A 188 1.88 -5.56 -19.18
N ALA A 189 1.24 -6.12 -20.18
CA ALA A 189 1.84 -6.31 -21.51
C ALA A 189 2.04 -5.00 -22.29
N ASN A 190 1.39 -3.90 -21.90
CA ASN A 190 1.47 -2.63 -22.59
C ASN A 190 2.57 -1.73 -22.00
N VAL A 191 3.80 -1.92 -22.42
CA VAL A 191 4.98 -1.17 -21.94
C VAL A 191 4.87 0.35 -22.08
N LYS A 192 3.98 0.87 -22.93
CA LYS A 192 3.74 2.32 -23.06
C LYS A 192 3.06 2.91 -21.82
N LEU A 193 2.47 2.08 -20.97
CA LEU A 193 1.86 2.49 -19.72
C LEU A 193 2.88 2.61 -18.57
N ALA A 194 4.10 2.08 -18.72
CA ALA A 194 5.10 2.07 -17.66
C ALA A 194 5.34 3.45 -17.03
N PRO A 195 5.43 4.58 -17.77
CA PRO A 195 5.59 5.89 -17.16
C PRO A 195 4.40 6.35 -16.29
N GLN A 196 3.26 5.68 -16.40
CA GLN A 196 2.02 6.01 -15.69
C GLN A 196 1.66 4.98 -14.63
N PHE A 197 2.48 3.95 -14.47
CA PHE A 197 2.28 2.89 -13.47
C PHE A 197 3.35 2.94 -12.41
N GLU A 198 2.94 2.97 -11.16
CA GLU A 198 3.81 2.83 -10.00
C GLU A 198 3.10 2.00 -8.96
N GLU A 199 3.79 1.00 -8.47
CA GLU A 199 3.28 0.11 -7.44
C GLU A 199 4.33 -0.17 -6.38
N VAL A 200 3.89 -0.20 -5.12
CA VAL A 200 4.72 -0.55 -3.96
C VAL A 200 3.97 -1.57 -3.13
N PHE A 201 4.64 -2.67 -2.81
CA PHE A 201 4.18 -3.63 -1.82
C PHE A 201 4.89 -3.40 -0.49
N LEU A 202 4.13 -3.52 0.61
CA LEU A 202 4.63 -3.57 1.98
C LEU A 202 4.29 -4.94 2.55
N TYR A 203 5.31 -5.72 2.94
CA TYR A 203 5.18 -7.13 3.29
C TYR A 203 5.11 -7.37 4.78
N PHE A 204 4.31 -8.38 5.15
CA PHE A 204 4.23 -8.93 6.50
C PHE A 204 4.23 -10.44 6.43
N THR A 205 4.83 -11.09 7.43
CA THR A 205 4.90 -12.55 7.50
C THR A 205 4.36 -13.08 8.81
N LYS A 206 3.76 -14.26 8.75
CA LYS A 206 3.33 -15.03 9.92
C LYS A 206 3.87 -16.47 9.81
N PRO A 207 4.78 -16.87 10.71
CA PRO A 207 5.34 -16.12 11.84
C PRO A 207 6.14 -14.88 11.42
N ARG A 208 6.41 -13.97 12.36
CA ARG A 208 7.14 -12.70 12.08
C ARG A 208 8.53 -12.91 11.47
N GLY A 209 9.17 -14.02 11.77
CA GLY A 209 10.46 -14.41 11.18
C GLY A 209 10.35 -15.16 9.85
N GLY A 210 9.13 -15.29 9.32
CA GLY A 210 8.87 -15.95 8.05
C GLY A 210 9.38 -15.15 6.85
N TRP A 211 9.18 -15.72 5.67
CA TRP A 211 9.71 -15.16 4.41
C TRP A 211 8.82 -15.51 3.22
N GLY A 212 9.05 -14.82 2.12
CA GLY A 212 8.49 -15.11 0.81
C GLY A 212 9.47 -14.74 -0.29
N LEU A 213 9.12 -15.04 -1.53
CA LEU A 213 9.87 -14.60 -2.71
C LEU A 213 8.96 -13.73 -3.57
N GLN A 214 9.51 -12.62 -4.04
CA GLN A 214 8.90 -11.73 -5.01
C GLN A 214 9.69 -11.80 -6.31
N ARG A 215 9.09 -12.29 -7.38
CA ARG A 215 9.59 -12.17 -8.75
C ARG A 215 9.27 -10.77 -9.27
N ARG A 216 10.21 -10.13 -9.97
CA ARG A 216 9.99 -8.85 -10.63
C ARG A 216 10.57 -8.92 -12.05
N HIS A 217 9.71 -8.72 -13.05
CA HIS A 217 10.11 -8.69 -14.46
C HIS A 217 9.29 -7.66 -15.21
N GLY A 218 9.92 -6.59 -15.68
CA GLY A 218 9.23 -5.52 -16.39
C GLY A 218 9.94 -4.18 -16.32
N LEU A 219 9.16 -3.08 -16.37
CA LEU A 219 9.65 -1.72 -16.40
C LEU A 219 9.10 -0.90 -15.23
N TYR A 220 9.97 -0.17 -14.55
CA TYR A 220 9.55 0.88 -13.62
C TYR A 220 9.03 2.12 -14.37
N SER A 221 8.36 3.04 -13.67
CA SER A 221 7.92 4.32 -14.23
C SER A 221 9.08 5.16 -14.77
N SER A 222 10.30 4.95 -14.27
CA SER A 222 11.54 5.53 -14.76
C SER A 222 12.05 4.93 -16.07
N LEU A 223 11.36 3.93 -16.62
CA LEU A 223 11.75 3.09 -17.76
C LEU A 223 13.01 2.22 -17.51
N GLN A 224 13.44 2.12 -16.27
CA GLN A 224 14.46 1.16 -15.88
C GLN A 224 13.87 -0.25 -15.90
N GLN A 225 14.56 -1.17 -16.60
CA GLN A 225 14.21 -2.58 -16.62
C GLN A 225 14.63 -3.26 -15.30
N VAL A 226 13.81 -4.16 -14.83
CA VAL A 226 14.11 -5.06 -13.71
C VAL A 226 13.81 -6.50 -14.13
N ASP A 227 14.67 -7.41 -13.70
CA ASP A 227 14.54 -8.85 -13.90
C ASP A 227 15.27 -9.58 -12.77
N ASP A 228 14.57 -9.80 -11.66
CA ASP A 228 15.16 -10.41 -10.47
C ASP A 228 14.14 -11.17 -9.61
N VAL A 229 14.63 -11.79 -8.56
CA VAL A 229 13.86 -12.37 -7.46
C VAL A 229 14.45 -11.86 -6.16
N ILE A 230 13.61 -11.29 -5.31
CA ILE A 230 14.01 -10.84 -3.97
C ILE A 230 13.36 -11.68 -2.89
N VAL A 231 14.08 -11.87 -1.79
CA VAL A 231 13.50 -12.42 -0.55
C VAL A 231 12.82 -11.30 0.19
N VAL A 232 11.56 -11.51 0.56
CA VAL A 232 10.77 -10.55 1.34
C VAL A 232 10.47 -11.08 2.73
N LYS A 233 10.53 -10.19 3.72
CA LYS A 233 10.34 -10.48 5.14
C LYS A 233 9.37 -9.49 5.77
N ASN A 234 9.10 -9.68 7.04
CA ASN A 234 8.19 -8.82 7.78
C ASN A 234 8.70 -7.36 7.87
N GLY A 235 7.93 -6.44 7.34
CA GLY A 235 8.24 -5.00 7.33
C GLY A 235 8.98 -4.51 6.09
N ASP A 236 9.38 -5.39 5.18
CA ASP A 236 10.00 -5.02 3.91
C ASP A 236 9.05 -4.27 3.00
N ALA A 237 9.61 -3.48 2.10
CA ALA A 237 8.88 -2.83 1.02
C ALA A 237 9.64 -2.96 -0.29
N ALA A 238 8.93 -3.17 -1.40
CA ALA A 238 9.53 -3.22 -2.73
C ALA A 238 8.67 -2.47 -3.76
N ILE A 239 9.34 -1.92 -4.77
CA ILE A 239 8.70 -1.39 -5.97
C ILE A 239 8.46 -2.56 -6.91
N LEU A 240 7.25 -2.59 -7.47
CA LEU A 240 6.85 -3.55 -8.49
C LEU A 240 6.87 -2.86 -9.86
N PRO A 241 7.37 -3.57 -10.90
CA PRO A 241 7.31 -3.06 -12.25
C PRO A 241 5.91 -3.21 -12.87
N LEU A 242 5.65 -2.44 -13.91
CA LEU A 242 4.66 -2.85 -14.90
C LEU A 242 5.20 -4.10 -15.60
N GLY A 243 4.50 -5.23 -15.46
CA GLY A 243 4.92 -6.53 -15.95
C GLY A 243 4.64 -7.64 -14.95
N GLU A 244 5.40 -8.72 -15.00
CA GLU A 244 5.21 -9.88 -14.14
C GLU A 244 5.80 -9.65 -12.74
N HIS A 245 4.97 -9.82 -11.70
CA HIS A 245 5.41 -9.64 -10.32
C HIS A 245 4.79 -10.64 -9.33
N PRO A 246 4.77 -11.96 -9.63
CA PRO A 246 4.20 -12.95 -8.72
C PRO A 246 4.97 -13.04 -7.40
N VAL A 247 4.20 -13.35 -6.33
CA VAL A 247 4.70 -13.57 -4.97
C VAL A 247 4.42 -15.00 -4.55
N VAL A 248 5.37 -15.66 -3.93
CA VAL A 248 5.15 -16.94 -3.24
C VAL A 248 5.46 -16.82 -1.76
N ALA A 249 4.56 -17.33 -0.92
CA ALA A 249 4.80 -17.46 0.51
C ALA A 249 5.78 -18.62 0.79
N GLY A 250 6.63 -18.48 1.78
CA GLY A 250 7.51 -19.56 2.22
C GLY A 250 6.73 -20.80 2.64
N VAL A 251 7.39 -21.96 2.62
CA VAL A 251 6.77 -23.27 2.93
C VAL A 251 6.26 -23.38 4.38
N ASP A 252 6.70 -22.49 5.24
CA ASP A 252 6.37 -22.40 6.67
C ASP A 252 5.75 -21.06 7.07
N SER A 253 5.43 -20.21 6.10
CA SER A 253 5.05 -18.83 6.34
C SER A 253 3.83 -18.44 5.52
N GLN A 254 2.91 -17.69 6.13
CA GLN A 254 1.96 -16.87 5.38
C GLN A 254 2.62 -15.53 5.04
N VAL A 255 2.33 -15.00 3.86
CA VAL A 255 2.72 -13.65 3.46
C VAL A 255 1.47 -12.82 3.22
N LEU A 256 1.36 -11.71 3.93
CA LEU A 256 0.41 -10.67 3.61
C LEU A 256 1.20 -9.48 3.06
N TYR A 257 0.80 -8.98 1.90
CA TYR A 257 1.33 -7.73 1.41
C TYR A 257 0.21 -6.72 1.17
N ILE A 258 0.53 -5.46 1.47
CA ILE A 258 -0.33 -4.32 1.20
C ILE A 258 0.17 -3.68 -0.08
N TRP A 259 -0.70 -3.60 -1.07
CA TRP A 259 -0.38 -2.98 -2.34
C TRP A 259 -0.94 -1.56 -2.40
N PHE A 260 -0.09 -0.65 -2.86
CA PHE A 260 -0.42 0.72 -3.19
C PHE A 260 0.04 0.98 -4.61
N TYR A 261 -0.87 1.38 -5.48
CA TYR A 261 -0.47 1.71 -6.83
C TYR A 261 -1.22 2.90 -7.43
N MET A 262 -0.60 3.50 -8.41
CA MET A 262 -1.14 4.50 -9.29
C MET A 262 -1.64 3.80 -10.55
N SER A 263 -2.95 3.81 -10.77
CA SER A 263 -3.53 3.22 -11.98
C SER A 263 -3.34 4.13 -13.19
N PRO A 264 -2.80 3.61 -14.30
CA PRO A 264 -2.75 4.34 -15.57
C PRO A 264 -4.14 4.45 -16.22
N ILE A 265 -5.10 3.65 -15.78
CA ILE A 265 -6.45 3.57 -16.34
C ILE A 265 -7.47 3.94 -15.27
N PRO A 266 -8.16 5.08 -15.36
CA PRO A 266 -8.96 5.61 -14.27
C PRO A 266 -10.16 4.76 -13.82
N LYS A 267 -10.59 3.73 -14.55
CA LYS A 267 -11.84 3.01 -14.27
C LYS A 267 -11.80 1.48 -14.46
N THR A 268 -10.66 0.86 -14.66
CA THR A 268 -10.62 -0.55 -15.08
C THR A 268 -10.67 -1.57 -13.97
N TYR A 269 -10.66 -1.16 -12.72
CA TYR A 269 -10.56 -2.11 -11.60
C TYR A 269 -11.88 -2.62 -11.03
N SER A 270 -13.02 -2.08 -11.43
CA SER A 270 -14.33 -2.70 -11.12
C SER A 270 -14.55 -4.05 -11.82
N LYS A 271 -13.64 -4.43 -12.69
CA LYS A 271 -13.70 -5.69 -13.44
C LYS A 271 -12.85 -6.85 -12.88
N TRP A 272 -12.14 -6.66 -11.79
CA TRP A 272 -11.28 -7.72 -11.22
C TRP A 272 -11.98 -9.06 -10.99
N ALA A 273 -13.24 -9.04 -10.56
CA ALA A 273 -14.00 -10.25 -10.32
C ALA A 273 -14.54 -10.90 -11.62
N GLU A 274 -14.75 -10.10 -12.67
CA GLU A 274 -15.28 -10.59 -13.94
C GLU A 274 -14.16 -11.04 -14.90
N ASP A 275 -13.05 -10.30 -14.95
CA ASP A 275 -11.94 -10.60 -15.88
C ASP A 275 -11.03 -11.75 -15.39
N LEU A 276 -10.95 -12.02 -14.08
CA LEU A 276 -10.23 -13.19 -13.55
C LEU A 276 -11.03 -14.50 -13.63
N GLY A 277 -12.34 -14.42 -13.84
CA GLY A 277 -13.17 -15.59 -14.17
C GLY A 277 -12.97 -16.12 -15.60
N GLY A 278 -12.25 -15.41 -16.44
CA GLY A 278 -11.92 -15.83 -17.81
C GLY A 278 -10.70 -16.73 -17.96
N TYR A 279 -9.99 -17.02 -16.87
CA TYR A 279 -8.86 -17.97 -16.84
C TYR A 279 -9.25 -19.27 -16.12
N ALA A 280 -10.45 -19.80 -16.38
CA ALA A 280 -10.84 -21.15 -16.01
C ALA A 280 -10.57 -22.11 -17.19
#